data_0e9773b8598cd4d49dbdb8ecdb22e9b8
#
_entry.id   0e9773b8598cd4d49dbdb8ecdb22e9b8
#
_cell.length_a   1.000
_cell.length_b   1.000
_cell.length_c   1.000
_cell.angle_alpha   90.00
_cell.angle_beta   90.00
_cell.angle_gamma   90.00
#
_symmetry.space_group_name_H-M   'P 1'
#
loop_
_entity.id
_entity.type
_entity.pdbx_description
1 polymer ?
#
loop_
_entity_poly.entity_id
_entity_poly.type
_entity_poly.pdbx_seq_one_letter_code
_entity_poly.pdbx_strand_id
1 'polypeptide(L)'
;MIQGLISMMSTTSASLQSQFQLRDNYFNMQNYLLGRGTGMEQILQGLINQPAQEMDRFVTEDATNFLFREIGHDFGSDLVARNIQRGRDHGLPGYNSWRRFCGLSSISSMSRRPSEIPSNQWEVLQSLYSSPDQIDLFTGGLAETPVADGLTGHTFNCIKAKQFASLKDGDRFQESLNH
;
A
#
# COMPACT_ATOMS: atom_id res chain seq x y z
N MET A 1 0.15 5.66 1.20
CA MET A 1 0.23 5.32 -0.23
C MET A 1 1.43 6.01 -0.86
N ILE A 2 2.07 5.40 -1.86
CA ILE A 2 3.21 6.01 -2.55
C ILE A 2 2.69 7.17 -3.40
N GLN A 3 3.27 8.36 -3.24
CA GLN A 3 2.93 9.53 -4.04
C GLN A 3 3.86 9.63 -5.24
N GLY A 4 3.33 10.03 -6.39
CA GLY A 4 4.13 10.26 -7.59
C GLY A 4 4.94 11.56 -7.55
N LEU A 5 4.55 12.51 -6.69
CA LEU A 5 5.20 13.81 -6.55
C LEU A 5 5.89 13.90 -5.18
N ILE A 6 7.19 14.13 -5.20
CA ILE A 6 8.01 14.30 -3.99
C ILE A 6 8.31 15.76 -3.78
N SER A 7 7.97 16.28 -2.61
CA SER A 7 8.25 17.66 -2.20
C SER A 7 9.56 17.76 -1.43
N MET A 8 10.35 18.76 -1.74
CA MET A 8 11.52 19.16 -0.96
C MET A 8 11.18 20.45 -0.20
N MET A 9 11.25 20.40 1.14
CA MET A 9 10.90 21.51 2.00
C MET A 9 12.14 22.14 2.61
N SER A 10 12.05 23.42 2.94
CA SER A 10 13.13 24.10 3.68
C SER A 10 13.28 23.47 5.06
N THR A 11 14.53 23.27 5.48
CA THR A 11 14.87 22.75 6.80
C THR A 11 14.62 23.74 7.94
N THR A 12 14.47 25.02 7.61
CA THR A 12 14.34 26.10 8.60
C THR A 12 12.94 26.74 8.66
N SER A 13 12.19 26.71 7.57
CA SER A 13 10.92 27.45 7.45
C SER A 13 9.71 26.62 7.04
N ALA A 14 9.89 25.31 6.85
CA ALA A 14 8.87 24.39 6.32
C ALA A 14 8.21 24.90 5.01
N SER A 15 8.88 25.76 4.26
CA SER A 15 8.41 26.25 2.95
C SER A 15 8.82 25.32 1.83
N LEU A 16 7.94 25.17 0.83
CA LEU A 16 8.23 24.37 -0.36
C LEU A 16 9.40 24.99 -1.15
N GLN A 17 10.44 24.21 -1.40
CA GLN A 17 11.61 24.63 -2.19
C GLN A 17 11.49 24.14 -3.63
N SER A 18 11.18 22.87 -3.82
CA SER A 18 11.02 22.25 -5.14
C SER A 18 10.16 20.99 -5.04
N GLN A 19 9.72 20.51 -6.18
CA GLN A 19 9.04 19.22 -6.32
C GLN A 19 9.61 18.50 -7.53
N PHE A 20 9.63 17.17 -7.47
CA PHE A 20 10.01 16.33 -8.60
C PHE A 20 9.10 15.09 -8.71
N GLN A 21 8.96 14.59 -9.93
CA GLN A 21 8.22 13.36 -10.19
C GLN A 21 9.07 12.15 -9.77
N LEU A 22 8.48 11.22 -9.05
CA LEU A 22 9.16 9.99 -8.65
C LEU A 22 9.61 9.18 -9.87
N ARG A 23 8.76 9.13 -10.92
CA ARG A 23 9.04 8.40 -12.18
C ARG A 23 10.34 8.81 -12.89
N ASP A 24 10.77 10.04 -12.69
CA ASP A 24 11.97 10.60 -13.33
C ASP A 24 13.20 10.54 -12.41
N ASN A 25 13.02 10.04 -11.19
CA ASN A 25 14.04 10.10 -10.14
C ASN A 25 14.35 8.76 -9.49
N TYR A 26 13.87 7.65 -10.03
CA TYR A 26 14.35 6.34 -9.63
C TYR A 26 15.86 6.24 -9.86
N PHE A 27 16.59 5.74 -8.88
CA PHE A 27 18.06 5.61 -8.89
C PHE A 27 18.85 6.94 -8.99
N ASN A 28 18.19 8.10 -8.88
CA ASN A 28 18.84 9.40 -8.93
C ASN A 28 19.41 9.81 -7.56
N MET A 29 20.66 9.44 -7.31
CA MET A 29 21.36 9.78 -6.07
C MET A 29 21.67 11.28 -5.94
N GLN A 30 21.61 12.06 -7.03
CA GLN A 30 21.92 13.49 -7.01
C GLN A 30 20.96 14.28 -6.11
N ASN A 31 19.73 13.83 -5.97
CA ASN A 31 18.74 14.47 -5.09
C ASN A 31 19.19 14.55 -3.62
N TYR A 32 20.00 13.60 -3.15
CA TYR A 32 20.55 13.62 -1.79
C TYR A 32 21.68 14.65 -1.63
N LEU A 33 22.34 15.02 -2.71
CA LEU A 33 23.47 15.94 -2.73
C LEU A 33 23.06 17.40 -2.99
N LEU A 34 21.81 17.65 -3.34
CA LEU A 34 21.31 19.00 -3.59
C LEU A 34 21.50 19.89 -2.34
N GLY A 35 21.56 21.20 -2.55
CA GLY A 35 21.65 22.18 -1.47
C GLY A 35 22.90 22.03 -0.59
N ARG A 36 24.04 21.63 -1.17
CA ARG A 36 25.30 21.39 -0.43
C ARG A 36 25.23 20.25 0.59
N GLY A 37 24.44 19.20 0.27
CA GLY A 37 24.28 18.03 1.10
C GLY A 37 23.03 18.04 2.01
N THR A 38 22.18 19.05 1.92
CA THR A 38 20.92 19.11 2.69
C THR A 38 19.73 18.46 1.97
N GLY A 39 19.93 17.86 0.79
CA GLY A 39 18.86 17.27 -0.01
C GLY A 39 18.07 16.18 0.71
N MET A 40 18.76 15.31 1.47
CA MET A 40 18.11 14.29 2.30
C MET A 40 17.17 14.91 3.33
N GLU A 41 17.64 15.92 4.07
CA GLU A 41 16.85 16.60 5.09
C GLU A 41 15.63 17.30 4.48
N GLN A 42 15.80 17.93 3.31
CA GLN A 42 14.69 18.58 2.59
C GLN A 42 13.63 17.58 2.13
N ILE A 43 14.04 16.40 1.65
CA ILE A 43 13.12 15.31 1.29
C ILE A 43 12.39 14.79 2.54
N LEU A 44 13.10 14.55 3.63
CA LEU A 44 12.49 14.11 4.89
C LEU A 44 11.47 15.12 5.42
N GLN A 45 11.80 16.41 5.38
CA GLN A 45 10.85 17.48 5.73
C GLN A 45 9.63 17.46 4.79
N GLY A 46 9.83 17.22 3.50
CA GLY A 46 8.76 17.04 2.52
C GLY A 46 7.82 15.89 2.89
N LEU A 47 8.38 14.73 3.22
CA LEU A 47 7.62 13.53 3.60
C LEU A 47 6.81 13.72 4.90
N ILE A 48 7.33 14.48 5.85
CA ILE A 48 6.62 14.79 7.11
C ILE A 48 5.47 15.77 6.88
N ASN A 49 5.67 16.77 6.02
CA ASN A 49 4.71 17.85 5.82
C ASN A 49 3.69 17.58 4.69
N GLN A 50 3.99 16.69 3.75
CA GLN A 50 3.11 16.37 2.64
C GLN A 50 2.06 15.33 3.09
N PRO A 51 0.76 15.66 3.03
CA PRO A 51 -0.28 14.69 3.36
C PRO A 51 -0.21 13.44 2.49
N ALA A 52 -0.38 12.27 3.08
CA ALA A 52 -0.53 11.03 2.33
C ALA A 52 -1.84 11.06 1.52
N GLN A 53 -1.84 10.39 0.38
CA GLN A 53 -3.07 10.13 -0.36
C GLN A 53 -3.98 9.17 0.43
N GLU A 54 -5.26 9.19 0.12
CA GLU A 54 -6.24 8.27 0.69
C GLU A 54 -5.84 6.81 0.46
N MET A 55 -6.16 5.95 1.43
CA MET A 55 -5.93 4.51 1.32
C MET A 55 -7.11 3.89 0.58
N ASP A 56 -6.98 3.75 -0.72
CA ASP A 56 -7.97 3.18 -1.61
C ASP A 56 -7.33 2.19 -2.60
N ARG A 57 -8.07 1.78 -3.62
CA ARG A 57 -7.60 0.89 -4.68
C ARG A 57 -6.77 1.57 -5.77
N PHE A 58 -6.72 2.90 -5.77
CA PHE A 58 -5.98 3.66 -6.77
C PHE A 58 -4.53 3.82 -6.36
N VAL A 59 -3.64 3.54 -7.28
CA VAL A 59 -2.19 3.63 -7.08
C VAL A 59 -1.64 4.59 -8.13
N THR A 60 -0.73 5.47 -7.72
CA THR A 60 -0.11 6.42 -8.64
C THR A 60 0.55 5.71 -9.83
N GLU A 61 0.48 6.31 -11.00
CA GLU A 61 1.15 5.81 -12.22
C GLU A 61 2.65 5.63 -12.03
N ASP A 62 3.28 6.42 -11.18
CA ASP A 62 4.70 6.29 -10.87
C ASP A 62 5.06 4.92 -10.28
N ALA A 63 4.08 4.25 -9.65
CA ALA A 63 4.25 2.91 -9.09
C ALA A 63 3.66 1.80 -9.96
N THR A 64 2.71 2.09 -10.87
CA THR A 64 2.06 1.05 -11.71
C THR A 64 2.60 0.98 -13.13
N ASN A 65 3.07 2.11 -13.67
CA ASN A 65 3.58 2.14 -15.05
C ASN A 65 5.07 2.48 -15.13
N PHE A 66 5.59 3.18 -14.13
CA PHE A 66 6.95 3.73 -14.16
C PHE A 66 7.85 3.23 -13.03
N LEU A 67 7.42 2.22 -12.26
CA LEU A 67 8.24 1.70 -11.15
C LEU A 67 9.63 1.28 -11.65
N PHE A 68 10.68 1.89 -11.08
CA PHE A 68 12.07 1.64 -11.44
C PHE A 68 12.37 1.86 -12.93
N ARG A 69 11.70 2.82 -13.55
CA ARG A 69 11.98 3.16 -14.93
C ARG A 69 13.43 3.60 -15.07
N GLU A 70 14.14 2.97 -16.00
CA GLU A 70 15.49 3.34 -16.36
C GLU A 70 15.49 4.51 -17.37
N ILE A 71 16.55 5.30 -17.35
CA ILE A 71 16.70 6.43 -18.27
C ILE A 71 16.70 5.93 -19.71
N GLY A 72 15.86 6.55 -20.55
CA GLY A 72 15.72 6.19 -21.97
C GLY A 72 14.65 5.12 -22.26
N HIS A 73 13.96 4.62 -21.25
CA HIS A 73 12.82 3.72 -21.43
C HIS A 73 11.48 4.46 -21.26
N ASP A 74 10.48 4.10 -22.04
CA ASP A 74 9.16 4.74 -22.04
C ASP A 74 8.33 4.34 -20.81
N PHE A 75 8.56 3.16 -20.24
CA PHE A 75 7.83 2.64 -19.07
C PHE A 75 8.75 1.84 -18.14
N GLY A 76 8.27 1.59 -16.93
CA GLY A 76 8.93 0.77 -15.94
C GLY A 76 8.14 -0.49 -15.61
N SER A 77 8.15 -0.89 -14.36
CA SER A 77 7.42 -2.04 -13.83
C SER A 77 6.11 -1.60 -13.15
N ASP A 78 5.30 -2.58 -12.74
CA ASP A 78 4.04 -2.41 -12.02
C ASP A 78 4.15 -3.02 -10.62
N LEU A 79 4.06 -2.17 -9.57
CA LEU A 79 4.12 -2.60 -8.18
C LEU A 79 2.93 -3.48 -7.79
N VAL A 80 1.73 -3.15 -8.29
CA VAL A 80 0.50 -3.89 -7.94
C VAL A 80 0.55 -5.30 -8.50
N ALA A 81 0.95 -5.44 -9.77
CA ALA A 81 1.17 -6.74 -10.39
C ALA A 81 2.23 -7.56 -9.63
N ARG A 82 3.32 -6.92 -9.20
CA ARG A 82 4.35 -7.56 -8.36
C ARG A 82 3.81 -8.01 -7.01
N ASN A 83 2.96 -7.25 -6.36
CA ASN A 83 2.35 -7.60 -5.08
C ASN A 83 1.44 -8.82 -5.21
N ILE A 84 0.61 -8.86 -6.25
CA ILE A 84 -0.25 -10.02 -6.55
C ILE A 84 0.60 -11.27 -6.82
N GLN A 85 1.58 -11.16 -7.70
CA GLN A 85 2.47 -12.27 -8.02
C GLN A 85 3.26 -12.74 -6.81
N ARG A 86 3.73 -11.82 -5.96
CA ARG A 86 4.44 -12.14 -4.71
C ARG A 86 3.56 -12.95 -3.77
N GLY A 87 2.31 -12.57 -3.61
CA GLY A 87 1.34 -13.34 -2.81
C GLY A 87 1.19 -14.78 -3.30
N ARG A 88 1.11 -14.98 -4.62
CA ARG A 88 1.02 -16.30 -5.25
C ARG A 88 2.31 -17.11 -5.08
N ASP A 89 3.47 -16.50 -5.31
CA ASP A 89 4.79 -17.12 -5.15
C ASP A 89 5.04 -17.59 -3.71
N HIS A 90 4.55 -16.85 -2.73
CA HIS A 90 4.66 -17.20 -1.32
C HIS A 90 3.53 -18.13 -0.82
N GLY A 91 2.66 -18.59 -1.71
CA GLY A 91 1.57 -19.50 -1.36
C GLY A 91 0.57 -18.91 -0.37
N LEU A 92 0.35 -17.59 -0.38
CA LEU A 92 -0.64 -16.96 0.47
C LEU A 92 -2.03 -17.47 0.10
N PRO A 93 -2.86 -17.89 1.09
CA PRO A 93 -4.24 -18.24 0.84
C PRO A 93 -5.01 -17.07 0.22
N GLY A 94 -6.04 -17.38 -0.59
CA GLY A 94 -6.93 -16.38 -1.17
C GLY A 94 -7.71 -15.58 -0.14
N TYR A 95 -8.23 -14.43 -0.56
CA TYR A 95 -8.98 -13.49 0.27
C TYR A 95 -10.11 -14.15 1.07
N ASN A 96 -10.88 -15.08 0.46
CA ASN A 96 -11.99 -15.76 1.11
C ASN A 96 -11.53 -16.62 2.31
N SER A 97 -10.34 -17.19 2.26
CA SER A 97 -9.75 -17.92 3.38
C SER A 97 -9.36 -16.99 4.54
N TRP A 98 -8.82 -15.83 4.23
CA TRP A 98 -8.48 -14.82 5.24
C TRP A 98 -9.71 -14.20 5.89
N ARG A 99 -10.81 -14.03 5.14
CA ARG A 99 -12.10 -13.64 5.73
C ARG A 99 -12.51 -14.60 6.85
N ARG A 100 -12.49 -15.90 6.56
CA ARG A 100 -12.80 -16.94 7.58
C ARG A 100 -11.88 -16.86 8.79
N PHE A 101 -10.57 -16.74 8.54
CA PHE A 101 -9.59 -16.60 9.60
C PHE A 101 -9.84 -15.39 10.49
N CYS A 102 -10.37 -14.32 9.93
CA CYS A 102 -10.74 -13.08 10.64
C CYS A 102 -12.17 -13.08 11.20
N GLY A 103 -12.88 -14.20 11.18
CA GLY A 103 -14.23 -14.32 11.72
C GLY A 103 -15.34 -13.76 10.83
N LEU A 104 -15.03 -13.38 9.59
CA LEU A 104 -16.03 -12.96 8.61
C LEU A 104 -16.63 -14.17 7.89
N SER A 105 -17.87 -14.01 7.41
CA SER A 105 -18.53 -15.06 6.63
C SER A 105 -17.82 -15.31 5.31
N SER A 106 -17.67 -16.57 4.93
CA SER A 106 -17.17 -16.96 3.61
C SER A 106 -18.13 -16.51 2.52
N ILE A 107 -17.58 -16.11 1.40
CA ILE A 107 -18.33 -15.83 0.18
C ILE A 107 -18.54 -17.15 -0.54
N SER A 108 -19.78 -17.58 -0.71
CA SER A 108 -20.12 -18.89 -1.31
C SER A 108 -20.19 -18.87 -2.83
N SER A 109 -20.36 -17.70 -3.43
CA SER A 109 -20.48 -17.52 -4.88
C SER A 109 -20.17 -16.09 -5.27
N MET A 110 -19.67 -15.89 -6.48
CA MET A 110 -19.46 -14.53 -7.04
C MET A 110 -20.78 -13.75 -7.18
N SER A 111 -21.93 -14.41 -7.23
CA SER A 111 -23.23 -13.74 -7.23
C SER A 111 -23.64 -13.17 -5.86
N ARG A 112 -22.92 -13.50 -4.78
CA ARG A 112 -23.19 -13.03 -3.42
C ARG A 112 -22.12 -12.03 -2.97
N ARG A 113 -22.40 -10.75 -3.16
CA ARG A 113 -21.52 -9.66 -2.69
C ARG A 113 -21.48 -9.63 -1.15
N PRO A 114 -20.29 -9.59 -0.55
CA PRO A 114 -20.16 -9.33 0.89
C PRO A 114 -20.46 -7.85 1.18
N SER A 115 -20.95 -7.55 2.38
CA SER A 115 -21.33 -6.19 2.80
C SER A 115 -20.13 -5.24 2.84
N GLU A 116 -18.95 -5.76 3.11
CA GLU A 116 -17.71 -5.00 3.28
C GLU A 116 -17.16 -4.46 1.95
N ILE A 117 -17.59 -5.00 0.81
CA ILE A 117 -17.13 -4.55 -0.51
C ILE A 117 -18.25 -3.78 -1.23
N PRO A 118 -18.04 -2.55 -1.67
CA PRO A 118 -19.00 -1.79 -2.46
C PRO A 118 -19.38 -2.49 -3.76
N SER A 119 -20.62 -2.27 -4.26
CA SER A 119 -21.14 -2.96 -5.46
C SER A 119 -20.27 -2.73 -6.69
N ASN A 120 -19.86 -1.49 -6.93
CA ASN A 120 -19.01 -1.15 -8.07
C ASN A 120 -17.64 -1.83 -8.05
N GLN A 121 -17.10 -2.08 -6.87
CA GLN A 121 -15.84 -2.82 -6.74
C GLN A 121 -16.06 -4.33 -6.89
N TRP A 122 -17.18 -4.83 -6.37
CA TRP A 122 -17.53 -6.24 -6.51
C TRP A 122 -17.79 -6.64 -7.97
N GLU A 123 -18.43 -5.79 -8.75
CA GLU A 123 -18.63 -5.98 -10.19
C GLU A 123 -17.30 -6.13 -10.94
N VAL A 124 -16.29 -5.35 -10.57
CA VAL A 124 -14.93 -5.50 -11.13
C VAL A 124 -14.33 -6.85 -10.73
N LEU A 125 -14.44 -7.24 -9.45
CA LEU A 125 -13.95 -8.55 -9.01
C LEU A 125 -14.66 -9.71 -9.73
N GLN A 126 -15.97 -9.60 -9.97
CA GLN A 126 -16.73 -10.59 -10.76
C GLN A 126 -16.26 -10.73 -12.20
N SER A 127 -15.78 -9.63 -12.81
CA SER A 127 -15.24 -9.68 -14.17
C SER A 127 -13.85 -10.31 -14.26
N LEU A 128 -13.10 -10.32 -13.16
CA LEU A 128 -11.72 -10.79 -13.11
C LEU A 128 -11.56 -12.21 -12.55
N TYR A 129 -12.44 -12.60 -11.61
CA TYR A 129 -12.33 -13.87 -10.90
C TYR A 129 -13.59 -14.73 -11.12
N SER A 130 -13.41 -15.99 -11.45
CA SER A 130 -14.53 -16.92 -11.64
C SER A 130 -15.05 -17.54 -10.34
N SER A 131 -14.27 -17.45 -9.24
CA SER A 131 -14.63 -17.99 -7.92
C SER A 131 -14.13 -17.08 -6.80
N PRO A 132 -14.88 -16.98 -5.67
CA PRO A 132 -14.43 -16.22 -4.52
C PRO A 132 -13.09 -16.71 -3.92
N ASP A 133 -12.80 -17.99 -4.04
CA ASP A 133 -11.57 -18.59 -3.52
C ASP A 133 -10.33 -18.26 -4.38
N GLN A 134 -10.54 -17.76 -5.60
CA GLN A 134 -9.47 -17.30 -6.49
C GLN A 134 -9.07 -15.83 -6.27
N ILE A 135 -9.89 -15.06 -5.53
CA ILE A 135 -9.58 -13.65 -5.27
C ILE A 135 -8.29 -13.58 -4.46
N ASP A 136 -7.28 -12.91 -5.00
CA ASP A 136 -6.03 -12.68 -4.29
C ASP A 136 -6.26 -11.85 -3.02
N LEU A 137 -5.55 -12.18 -1.93
CA LEU A 137 -5.68 -11.48 -0.65
C LEU A 137 -5.49 -9.96 -0.81
N PHE A 138 -4.46 -9.55 -1.55
CA PHE A 138 -4.15 -8.13 -1.75
C PHE A 138 -5.31 -7.41 -2.46
N THR A 139 -5.82 -7.98 -3.54
CA THR A 139 -6.93 -7.41 -4.33
C THR A 139 -8.22 -7.34 -3.53
N GLY A 140 -8.60 -8.44 -2.87
CA GLY A 140 -9.83 -8.50 -2.06
C GLY A 140 -9.77 -7.59 -0.85
N GLY A 141 -8.63 -7.54 -0.15
CA GLY A 141 -8.44 -6.69 1.02
C GLY A 141 -8.47 -5.19 0.70
N LEU A 142 -7.95 -4.76 -0.46
CA LEU A 142 -8.04 -3.37 -0.92
C LEU A 142 -9.45 -3.00 -1.41
N ALA A 143 -10.25 -3.97 -1.80
CA ALA A 143 -11.63 -3.73 -2.25
C ALA A 143 -12.61 -3.50 -1.08
N GLU A 144 -12.24 -3.85 0.16
CA GLU A 144 -13.08 -3.60 1.33
C GLU A 144 -13.18 -2.10 1.65
N THR A 145 -14.37 -1.67 2.06
CA THR A 145 -14.55 -0.35 2.68
C THR A 145 -13.74 -0.28 3.98
N PRO A 146 -12.95 0.78 4.21
CA PRO A 146 -12.29 0.98 5.50
C PRO A 146 -13.27 0.96 6.67
N VAL A 147 -12.86 0.38 7.79
CA VAL A 147 -13.67 0.43 9.02
C VAL A 147 -13.70 1.86 9.57
N ALA A 148 -14.71 2.16 10.39
CA ALA A 148 -14.82 3.47 11.05
C ALA A 148 -13.50 3.80 11.77
N ASP A 149 -13.01 5.00 11.58
CA ASP A 149 -11.74 5.50 12.13
C ASP A 149 -10.49 4.67 11.77
N GLY A 150 -10.58 3.83 10.73
CA GLY A 150 -9.51 2.97 10.25
C GLY A 150 -9.08 3.28 8.82
N LEU A 151 -7.86 2.84 8.47
CA LEU A 151 -7.29 3.04 7.13
C LEU A 151 -7.59 1.88 6.17
N THR A 152 -8.02 0.73 6.67
CA THR A 152 -8.27 -0.48 5.86
C THR A 152 -9.54 -1.19 6.29
N GLY A 153 -10.04 -2.09 5.45
CA GLY A 153 -11.19 -2.92 5.76
C GLY A 153 -10.92 -3.97 6.86
N HIS A 154 -11.93 -4.73 7.19
CA HIS A 154 -11.92 -5.71 8.30
C HIS A 154 -10.81 -6.75 8.16
N THR A 155 -10.61 -7.29 6.96
CA THR A 155 -9.63 -8.37 6.74
C THR A 155 -8.21 -7.87 6.99
N PHE A 156 -7.80 -6.75 6.42
CA PHE A 156 -6.46 -6.20 6.64
C PHE A 156 -6.26 -5.70 8.08
N ASN A 157 -7.26 -5.12 8.71
CA ASN A 157 -7.16 -4.72 10.11
C ASN A 157 -6.95 -5.93 11.03
N CYS A 158 -7.68 -7.02 10.80
CA CYS A 158 -7.49 -8.27 11.53
C CYS A 158 -6.07 -8.83 11.35
N ILE A 159 -5.58 -8.91 10.11
CA ILE A 159 -4.23 -9.43 9.82
C ILE A 159 -3.16 -8.57 10.51
N LYS A 160 -3.27 -7.24 10.38
CA LYS A 160 -2.34 -6.31 11.05
C LYS A 160 -2.36 -6.46 12.56
N ALA A 161 -3.55 -6.50 13.17
CA ALA A 161 -3.69 -6.65 14.61
C ALA A 161 -3.03 -7.96 15.11
N LYS A 162 -3.27 -9.08 14.42
CA LYS A 162 -2.64 -10.36 14.75
C LYS A 162 -1.13 -10.34 14.56
N GLN A 163 -0.64 -9.71 13.48
CA GLN A 163 0.80 -9.58 13.23
C GLN A 163 1.48 -8.76 14.32
N PHE A 164 0.92 -7.61 14.69
CA PHE A 164 1.47 -6.77 15.75
C PHE A 164 1.41 -7.42 17.13
N ALA A 165 0.33 -8.14 17.44
CA ALA A 165 0.26 -8.93 18.66
C ALA A 165 1.37 -9.99 18.70
N SER A 166 1.56 -10.74 17.60
CA SER A 166 2.61 -11.76 17.51
C SER A 166 4.02 -11.17 17.61
N LEU A 167 4.26 -9.99 17.03
CA LEU A 167 5.55 -9.30 17.15
C LEU A 167 5.81 -8.85 18.59
N LYS A 168 4.79 -8.27 19.24
CA LYS A 168 4.90 -7.83 20.63
C LYS A 168 5.16 -8.99 21.59
N ASP A 169 4.39 -10.07 21.47
CA ASP A 169 4.44 -11.19 22.40
C ASP A 169 5.61 -12.15 22.08
N GLY A 170 6.05 -12.20 20.83
CA GLY A 170 7.14 -13.06 20.34
C GLY A 170 8.53 -12.48 20.51
N ASP A 171 8.67 -11.18 20.71
CA ASP A 171 9.97 -10.54 20.94
C ASP A 171 10.29 -10.49 22.44
N ARG A 172 11.08 -11.45 22.89
CA ARG A 172 11.52 -11.51 24.29
C ARG A 172 12.39 -10.34 24.74
N PHE A 173 12.90 -9.53 23.82
CA PHE A 173 13.71 -8.36 24.10
C PHE A 173 12.92 -7.05 24.02
N GLN A 174 11.63 -7.12 23.65
CA GLN A 174 10.78 -5.95 23.68
C GLN A 174 10.64 -5.49 25.14
N GLU A 175 11.16 -4.33 25.43
CA GLU A 175 10.91 -3.66 26.71
C GLU A 175 9.42 -3.30 26.78
N SER A 176 8.66 -4.06 27.57
CA SER A 176 7.33 -3.61 27.96
C SER A 176 7.52 -2.32 28.78
N LEU A 177 7.10 -1.19 28.25
CA LEU A 177 6.93 0.03 29.01
C LEU A 177 5.85 -0.21 30.06
N ASN A 178 6.21 -0.89 31.13
CA ASN A 178 5.43 -0.94 32.35
C ASN A 178 5.66 0.38 33.07
N HIS A 179 4.80 1.34 32.76
CA HIS A 179 4.60 2.55 33.55
C HIS A 179 3.14 2.64 33.96
#